data_0b0ce3a36a67150f6c39dabe16c61967
#
_entry.id   0b0ce3a36a67150f6c39dabe16c61967
#
_cell.length_a   1.000
_cell.length_b   1.000
_cell.length_c   1.000
_cell.angle_alpha   90.00
_cell.angle_beta   90.00
_cell.angle_gamma   90.00
#
_symmetry.space_group_name_H-M   'P 1'
#
loop_
_entity.id
_entity.type
_entity.pdbx_description
1 polymer ?
#
loop_
_entity_poly.entity_id
_entity_poly.type
_entity_poly.pdbx_seq_one_letter_code
_entity_poly.pdbx_strand_id
1 'polypeptide(L)'
;MGYAVQLTKDEGLPTMVKRGAGFVRRRFFGKRARYLPGKKVLEAQAAEMVGKTAENCGLPTISILTPLYNTPENYLREFLGSFVNQTAPNGQLCLADASDDAHPEVERVVREYQRENQRIVYKKVENKGIAANTNAAETLATGEYLALADHDDVLAPHAMYAMGKAVLQLREKGEPDSFLYSDEALFTKDIKKPMVGHFKPDYAPDYLLCCNYICHLAVFKRALYEQLGGERPECDGSQDHDLFLRLIEQTGGAAHLPQVLYYWRVHAGSTSGGTDAKPYVAAAAKKALADHLSRTGRTGTVEDGLFPSTYRVKWDIEGDPKVSILIPNKDHTDDLEKCLYSIWSKTEWDNFEVIVIENNSTDPATFAYYKDAEKRYEGLKVVTWPEKGFNFSAINNFGRKAAQGEYLLLLNNDVEVRNGDWLTELLRQCAHPGGAAICGAMLYYPDETLQHAGVVTGLGGYAGHSHKYKKAGGSGYLFRAATVQDFSAVTGACLLVRASVWDEVKGLDEKFAVAFNDVDFCLRVRDKGYRIVWTPYAQLTHYESKSRGGDEKDPVKAARFAAEQQRLYDVHGKADILDDPYYNPSLTHDREDFSESGDLRNLKEGKVTVRWRNA
;
A
#
# COMPACT_ATOMS: atom_id res chain seq x y z
N MET A 1 -3.29 28.00 -6.08
CA MET A 1 -4.39 28.50 -6.96
C MET A 1 -4.75 27.49 -8.04
N GLY A 2 -3.83 26.88 -8.77
CA GLY A 2 -4.14 25.92 -9.85
C GLY A 2 -5.00 24.72 -9.42
N TYR A 3 -4.67 24.07 -8.31
CA TYR A 3 -5.42 22.93 -7.78
C TYR A 3 -6.90 23.26 -7.44
N ALA A 4 -7.15 24.42 -6.81
CA ALA A 4 -8.51 24.85 -6.49
C ALA A 4 -9.35 25.17 -7.74
N VAL A 5 -8.72 25.75 -8.77
CA VAL A 5 -9.36 26.04 -10.06
C VAL A 5 -9.72 24.75 -10.79
N GLN A 6 -8.82 23.76 -10.76
CA GLN A 6 -9.06 22.45 -11.38
C GLN A 6 -10.18 21.69 -10.67
N LEU A 7 -10.16 21.62 -9.34
CA LEU A 7 -11.24 21.02 -8.55
C LEU A 7 -12.62 21.65 -8.83
N THR A 8 -12.65 22.99 -9.02
CA THR A 8 -13.92 23.66 -9.35
C THR A 8 -14.44 23.28 -10.73
N LYS A 9 -13.52 23.00 -11.68
CA LYS A 9 -13.89 22.56 -13.03
C LYS A 9 -14.41 21.11 -13.05
N ASP A 10 -13.79 20.24 -12.24
CA ASP A 10 -14.02 18.79 -12.30
C ASP A 10 -15.07 18.29 -11.29
N GLU A 11 -15.16 18.91 -10.11
CA GLU A 11 -16.00 18.43 -8.99
C GLU A 11 -17.02 19.45 -8.45
N GLY A 12 -17.06 20.65 -9.02
CA GLY A 12 -18.02 21.69 -8.68
C GLY A 12 -17.71 22.52 -7.41
N LEU A 13 -18.36 23.69 -7.34
CA LEU A 13 -18.17 24.68 -6.27
C LEU A 13 -18.47 24.15 -4.84
N PRO A 14 -19.52 23.34 -4.60
CA PRO A 14 -19.81 22.83 -3.25
C PRO A 14 -18.70 21.97 -2.68
N THR A 15 -18.08 21.10 -3.49
CA THR A 15 -16.98 20.23 -3.08
C THR A 15 -15.73 21.05 -2.77
N MET A 16 -15.42 22.05 -3.60
CA MET A 16 -14.32 22.99 -3.35
C MET A 16 -14.49 23.75 -2.03
N VAL A 17 -15.71 24.25 -1.75
CA VAL A 17 -16.02 24.98 -0.50
C VAL A 17 -15.87 24.06 0.71
N LYS A 18 -16.38 22.82 0.66
CA LYS A 18 -16.23 21.82 1.73
C LYS A 18 -14.76 21.49 2.00
N ARG A 19 -13.96 21.27 0.94
CA ARG A 19 -12.51 21.01 1.03
C ARG A 19 -11.73 22.23 1.52
N GLY A 20 -12.08 23.43 1.04
CA GLY A 20 -11.50 24.69 1.49
C GLY A 20 -11.76 24.98 2.97
N ALA A 21 -12.98 24.76 3.45
CA ALA A 21 -13.33 24.91 4.86
C ALA A 21 -12.56 23.91 5.74
N GLY A 22 -12.38 22.67 5.29
CA GLY A 22 -11.55 21.66 5.95
C GLY A 22 -10.07 22.07 6.03
N PHE A 23 -9.51 22.66 4.97
CA PHE A 23 -8.13 23.18 4.95
C PHE A 23 -7.94 24.36 5.90
N VAL A 24 -8.84 25.35 5.87
CA VAL A 24 -8.81 26.52 6.77
C VAL A 24 -8.93 26.08 8.23
N ARG A 25 -9.87 25.19 8.53
CA ARG A 25 -10.05 24.65 9.88
C ARG A 25 -8.78 23.96 10.40
N ARG A 26 -8.08 23.17 9.58
CA ARG A 26 -6.82 22.50 9.96
C ARG A 26 -5.66 23.50 10.13
N ARG A 27 -5.50 24.44 9.21
CA ARG A 27 -4.40 25.43 9.23
C ARG A 27 -4.48 26.42 10.40
N PHE A 28 -5.70 26.80 10.80
CA PHE A 28 -5.91 27.82 11.83
C PHE A 28 -6.37 27.28 13.19
N PHE A 29 -6.96 26.08 13.22
CA PHE A 29 -7.50 25.46 14.44
C PHE A 29 -6.95 24.08 14.72
N GLY A 30 -6.03 23.56 13.90
CA GLY A 30 -5.40 22.24 14.07
C GLY A 30 -4.54 22.22 15.33
N LYS A 31 -5.09 21.72 16.44
CA LYS A 31 -4.24 21.12 17.46
C LYS A 31 -3.50 19.99 16.78
N ARG A 32 -2.15 19.94 16.89
CA ARG A 32 -1.36 18.81 16.40
C ARG A 32 -2.03 17.51 16.84
N ALA A 33 -2.28 16.61 15.90
CA ALA A 33 -2.97 15.38 16.17
C ALA A 33 -2.19 14.58 17.21
N ARG A 34 -2.89 14.09 18.21
CA ARG A 34 -2.35 13.14 19.17
C ARG A 34 -2.82 11.76 18.74
N TYR A 35 -1.88 10.90 18.42
CA TYR A 35 -2.18 9.51 18.04
C TYR A 35 -2.35 8.58 19.27
N LEU A 36 -2.51 9.16 20.44
CA LEU A 36 -2.69 8.43 21.68
C LEU A 36 -4.19 8.35 22.07
N PRO A 37 -4.62 7.24 22.68
CA PRO A 37 -5.92 7.15 23.32
C PRO A 37 -6.15 8.27 24.32
N GLY A 38 -7.41 8.59 24.58
CA GLY A 38 -7.79 9.55 25.60
C GLY A 38 -7.33 9.10 27.00
N LYS A 39 -7.00 10.08 27.87
CA LYS A 39 -6.52 9.79 29.24
C LYS A 39 -7.42 8.79 29.98
N LYS A 40 -8.75 8.96 29.90
CA LYS A 40 -9.72 8.06 30.53
C LYS A 40 -9.65 6.61 30.00
N VAL A 41 -9.31 6.45 28.71
CA VAL A 41 -9.15 5.12 28.09
C VAL A 41 -7.91 4.44 28.66
N LEU A 42 -6.77 5.16 28.71
CA LEU A 42 -5.53 4.63 29.28
C LEU A 42 -5.69 4.30 30.78
N GLU A 43 -6.37 5.15 31.54
CA GLU A 43 -6.68 4.91 32.95
C GLU A 43 -7.58 3.67 33.13
N ALA A 44 -8.58 3.48 32.25
CA ALA A 44 -9.46 2.29 32.31
C ALA A 44 -8.67 1.00 31.96
N GLN A 45 -7.79 1.03 30.95
CA GLN A 45 -6.92 -0.10 30.62
C GLN A 45 -5.99 -0.45 31.80
N ALA A 46 -5.36 0.56 32.43
CA ALA A 46 -4.51 0.36 33.57
C ALA A 46 -5.28 -0.19 34.77
N ALA A 47 -6.52 0.31 35.05
CA ALA A 47 -7.40 -0.16 36.11
C ALA A 47 -7.81 -1.63 35.92
N GLU A 48 -8.07 -2.06 34.65
CA GLU A 48 -8.34 -3.48 34.32
C GLU A 48 -7.17 -4.39 34.74
N MET A 49 -5.96 -3.87 34.74
CA MET A 49 -4.72 -4.61 34.98
C MET A 49 -4.17 -4.48 36.41
N VAL A 50 -4.82 -3.71 37.28
CA VAL A 50 -4.36 -3.56 38.68
C VAL A 50 -4.29 -4.92 39.37
N GLY A 51 -3.17 -5.21 40.02
CA GLY A 51 -2.93 -6.46 40.77
C GLY A 51 -2.71 -7.69 39.87
N LYS A 52 -2.62 -7.51 38.55
CA LYS A 52 -2.33 -8.61 37.64
C LYS A 52 -0.84 -8.66 37.28
N THR A 53 -0.38 -9.86 36.95
CA THR A 53 0.97 -10.14 36.44
C THR A 53 0.91 -10.52 34.95
N ALA A 54 2.03 -10.71 34.32
CA ALA A 54 2.09 -11.17 32.94
C ALA A 54 1.36 -12.51 32.75
N GLU A 55 1.45 -13.43 33.72
CA GLU A 55 0.90 -14.78 33.68
C GLU A 55 -0.61 -14.82 33.90
N ASN A 56 -1.19 -13.84 34.61
CA ASN A 56 -2.60 -13.88 35.02
C ASN A 56 -3.46 -12.72 34.46
N CYS A 57 -2.89 -11.83 33.66
CA CYS A 57 -3.64 -10.71 33.08
C CYS A 57 -4.62 -11.12 31.98
N GLY A 58 -4.51 -12.35 31.49
CA GLY A 58 -5.35 -12.89 30.42
C GLY A 58 -4.97 -12.39 28.98
N LEU A 59 -3.81 -11.74 28.86
CA LEU A 59 -3.24 -11.34 27.58
C LEU A 59 -2.04 -12.24 27.24
N PRO A 60 -1.79 -12.53 25.96
CA PRO A 60 -0.56 -13.20 25.52
C PRO A 60 0.68 -12.43 25.97
N THR A 61 1.72 -13.14 26.37
CA THR A 61 3.00 -12.55 26.79
C THR A 61 3.85 -12.17 25.59
N ILE A 62 4.45 -10.98 25.59
CA ILE A 62 5.25 -10.42 24.49
C ILE A 62 6.63 -10.06 25.04
N SER A 63 7.69 -10.68 24.53
CA SER A 63 9.07 -10.29 24.81
C SER A 63 9.57 -9.33 23.74
N ILE A 64 9.94 -8.12 24.16
CA ILE A 64 10.49 -7.09 23.28
C ILE A 64 12.00 -7.28 23.22
N LEU A 65 12.53 -7.51 22.04
CA LEU A 65 13.95 -7.68 21.77
C LEU A 65 14.56 -6.34 21.42
N THR A 66 15.58 -5.92 22.17
CA THR A 66 16.26 -4.64 21.92
C THR A 66 17.75 -4.78 22.08
N PRO A 67 18.51 -4.72 20.97
CA PRO A 67 19.97 -4.59 21.03
C PRO A 67 20.34 -3.17 21.46
N LEU A 68 21.26 -3.04 22.45
CA LEU A 68 21.81 -1.76 22.89
C LEU A 68 23.23 -1.59 22.34
N TYR A 69 23.54 -0.40 21.84
CA TYR A 69 24.90 -0.03 21.45
C TYR A 69 25.13 1.46 21.64
N ASN A 70 25.95 1.83 22.64
CA ASN A 70 26.34 3.21 22.95
C ASN A 70 25.16 4.19 23.02
N THR A 71 24.04 3.73 23.60
CA THR A 71 22.77 4.46 23.61
C THR A 71 22.89 5.71 24.48
N PRO A 72 22.57 6.91 23.96
CA PRO A 72 22.53 8.13 24.78
C PRO A 72 21.61 7.97 25.99
N GLU A 73 22.09 8.33 27.19
CA GLU A 73 21.39 8.10 28.47
C GLU A 73 19.94 8.63 28.45
N ASN A 74 19.72 9.81 27.88
CA ASN A 74 18.39 10.41 27.81
C ASN A 74 17.40 9.59 26.95
N TYR A 75 17.85 9.03 25.83
CA TYR A 75 17.01 8.18 24.97
C TYR A 75 16.73 6.84 25.64
N LEU A 76 17.78 6.23 26.22
CA LEU A 76 17.62 4.97 26.95
C LEU A 76 16.61 5.10 28.10
N ARG A 77 16.66 6.20 28.89
CA ARG A 77 15.70 6.45 29.97
C ARG A 77 14.28 6.66 29.45
N GLU A 78 14.11 7.34 28.33
CA GLU A 78 12.78 7.51 27.72
C GLU A 78 12.24 6.16 27.21
N PHE A 79 13.06 5.36 26.56
CA PHE A 79 12.69 4.03 26.09
C PHE A 79 12.29 3.11 27.24
N LEU A 80 13.16 2.94 28.27
CA LEU A 80 12.87 2.13 29.45
C LEU A 80 11.63 2.62 30.19
N GLY A 81 11.49 3.94 30.33
CA GLY A 81 10.32 4.57 30.94
C GLY A 81 9.04 4.27 30.15
N SER A 82 9.09 4.24 28.84
CA SER A 82 7.93 3.89 28.00
C SER A 82 7.48 2.44 28.19
N PHE A 83 8.41 1.52 28.42
CA PHE A 83 8.11 0.13 28.74
C PHE A 83 7.54 -0.02 30.17
N VAL A 84 8.16 0.60 31.16
CA VAL A 84 7.71 0.50 32.56
C VAL A 84 6.29 1.04 32.72
N ASN A 85 5.93 2.08 31.99
CA ASN A 85 4.64 2.77 32.05
C ASN A 85 3.58 2.18 31.08
N GLN A 86 3.73 0.94 30.60
CA GLN A 86 2.69 0.27 29.83
C GLN A 86 1.43 0.04 30.67
N THR A 87 0.25 0.20 30.05
CA THR A 87 -1.06 -0.01 30.71
C THR A 87 -1.35 -1.48 31.02
N ALA A 88 -0.58 -2.42 30.47
CA ALA A 88 -0.72 -3.85 30.72
C ALA A 88 0.63 -4.51 31.08
N PRO A 89 0.64 -5.51 31.97
CA PRO A 89 1.86 -6.15 32.47
C PRO A 89 2.39 -7.28 31.58
N ASN A 90 1.76 -7.61 30.46
CA ASN A 90 2.09 -8.74 29.59
C ASN A 90 3.38 -8.60 28.77
N GLY A 91 4.11 -7.51 28.93
CA GLY A 91 5.40 -7.28 28.26
C GLY A 91 6.58 -7.72 29.11
N GLN A 92 7.60 -8.31 28.48
CA GLN A 92 8.98 -8.50 28.97
C GLN A 92 9.93 -7.71 28.09
N LEU A 93 10.95 -7.06 28.63
CA LEU A 93 11.98 -6.34 27.86
C LEU A 93 13.30 -7.07 27.97
N CYS A 94 13.79 -7.57 26.83
CA CYS A 94 15.02 -8.35 26.70
C CYS A 94 16.10 -7.48 26.07
N LEU A 95 17.12 -7.13 26.84
CA LEU A 95 18.19 -6.19 26.46
C LEU A 95 19.50 -6.95 26.29
N ALA A 96 20.08 -6.90 25.08
CA ALA A 96 21.43 -7.36 24.79
C ALA A 96 22.32 -6.14 24.57
N ASP A 97 23.19 -5.84 25.54
CA ASP A 97 24.03 -4.65 25.52
C ASP A 97 25.43 -4.98 24.95
N ALA A 98 25.66 -4.47 23.76
CA ALA A 98 26.91 -4.54 23.04
C ALA A 98 27.74 -3.25 23.12
N SER A 99 27.40 -2.31 24.02
CA SER A 99 28.11 -1.05 24.20
C SER A 99 29.56 -1.29 24.61
N ASP A 100 30.47 -0.42 24.18
CA ASP A 100 31.88 -0.46 24.53
C ASP A 100 32.16 0.14 25.95
N ASP A 101 33.40 -0.02 26.42
CA ASP A 101 33.83 0.41 27.76
C ASP A 101 33.78 1.92 27.95
N ALA A 102 33.68 2.71 26.88
CA ALA A 102 33.54 4.16 26.96
C ALA A 102 32.11 4.61 27.33
N HIS A 103 31.14 3.69 27.34
CA HIS A 103 29.73 3.96 27.61
C HIS A 103 29.17 3.15 28.80
N PRO A 104 29.78 3.21 29.99
CA PRO A 104 29.35 2.48 31.18
C PRO A 104 27.96 2.92 31.69
N GLU A 105 27.51 4.09 31.28
CA GLU A 105 26.18 4.62 31.64
C GLU A 105 25.05 3.74 31.12
N VAL A 106 25.23 3.01 30.02
CA VAL A 106 24.18 2.14 29.44
C VAL A 106 23.83 1.04 30.44
N GLU A 107 24.80 0.25 30.89
CA GLU A 107 24.57 -0.78 31.90
C GLU A 107 24.05 -0.18 33.22
N ARG A 108 24.63 0.92 33.69
CA ARG A 108 24.19 1.58 34.94
C ARG A 108 22.73 1.93 34.91
N VAL A 109 22.25 2.58 33.83
CA VAL A 109 20.85 2.99 33.67
C VAL A 109 19.95 1.77 33.59
N VAL A 110 20.29 0.75 32.81
CA VAL A 110 19.50 -0.47 32.73
C VAL A 110 19.36 -1.13 34.12
N ARG A 111 20.46 -1.23 34.88
CA ARG A 111 20.44 -1.82 36.24
C ARG A 111 19.58 -1.01 37.22
N GLU A 112 19.51 0.31 37.09
CA GLU A 112 18.59 1.14 37.88
C GLU A 112 17.15 0.72 37.66
N TYR A 113 16.69 0.64 36.40
CA TYR A 113 15.34 0.22 36.05
C TYR A 113 15.02 -1.26 36.38
N GLN A 114 16.01 -2.16 36.21
CA GLN A 114 15.87 -3.57 36.50
C GLN A 114 15.60 -3.85 37.99
N ARG A 115 16.17 -3.05 38.90
CA ARG A 115 15.90 -3.18 40.36
C ARG A 115 14.44 -2.92 40.71
N GLU A 116 13.79 -2.05 39.97
CA GLU A 116 12.40 -1.66 40.21
C GLU A 116 11.40 -2.46 39.36
N ASN A 117 11.85 -3.09 38.29
CA ASN A 117 10.98 -3.83 37.37
C ASN A 117 11.64 -5.13 36.86
N GLN A 118 11.21 -6.25 37.45
CA GLN A 118 11.73 -7.59 37.12
C GLN A 118 11.41 -8.07 35.69
N ARG A 119 10.50 -7.37 34.97
CA ARG A 119 10.21 -7.67 33.56
C ARG A 119 11.30 -7.18 32.61
N ILE A 120 12.29 -6.42 33.10
CA ILE A 120 13.47 -6.02 32.35
C ILE A 120 14.56 -7.04 32.60
N VAL A 121 15.00 -7.75 31.57
CA VAL A 121 16.09 -8.72 31.63
C VAL A 121 17.24 -8.21 30.75
N TYR A 122 18.46 -8.42 31.24
CA TYR A 122 19.65 -7.80 30.64
C TYR A 122 20.81 -8.77 30.56
N LYS A 123 21.54 -8.69 29.44
CA LYS A 123 22.76 -9.43 29.19
C LYS A 123 23.78 -8.54 28.49
N LYS A 124 25.01 -8.48 29.02
CA LYS A 124 26.16 -7.89 28.31
C LYS A 124 26.65 -8.87 27.26
N VAL A 125 26.91 -8.40 26.05
CA VAL A 125 27.36 -9.21 24.92
C VAL A 125 28.50 -8.51 24.17
N GLU A 126 29.26 -9.29 23.40
CA GLU A 126 30.19 -8.75 22.44
C GLU A 126 29.41 -8.19 21.22
N ASN A 127 29.83 -7.04 20.70
CA ASN A 127 29.20 -6.46 19.51
C ASN A 127 29.53 -7.29 18.26
N LYS A 128 28.50 -7.92 17.68
CA LYS A 128 28.59 -8.74 16.46
C LYS A 128 27.64 -8.28 15.35
N GLY A 129 27.17 -7.04 15.42
CA GLY A 129 26.18 -6.48 14.51
C GLY A 129 24.76 -6.55 15.08
N ILE A 130 23.84 -5.81 14.45
CA ILE A 130 22.48 -5.63 14.97
C ILE A 130 21.70 -6.95 15.03
N ALA A 131 21.71 -7.74 13.97
CA ALA A 131 21.03 -9.03 13.91
C ALA A 131 21.55 -10.01 14.98
N ALA A 132 22.87 -10.16 15.12
CA ALA A 132 23.45 -11.05 16.12
C ALA A 132 23.16 -10.58 17.55
N ASN A 133 23.14 -9.28 17.80
CA ASN A 133 22.80 -8.71 19.10
C ASN A 133 21.30 -8.87 19.42
N THR A 134 20.41 -8.75 18.41
CA THR A 134 18.97 -9.03 18.56
C THR A 134 18.73 -10.52 18.87
N ASN A 135 19.42 -11.42 18.16
CA ASN A 135 19.37 -12.86 18.45
C ASN A 135 19.89 -13.17 19.87
N ALA A 136 20.88 -12.42 20.36
CA ALA A 136 21.32 -12.56 21.74
C ALA A 136 20.26 -12.09 22.74
N ALA A 137 19.50 -11.04 22.44
CA ALA A 137 18.38 -10.61 23.29
C ALA A 137 17.25 -11.65 23.34
N GLU A 138 17.01 -12.39 22.24
CA GLU A 138 16.01 -13.45 22.19
C GLU A 138 16.30 -14.56 23.21
N THR A 139 17.56 -14.89 23.48
CA THR A 139 17.90 -15.92 24.49
C THR A 139 17.40 -15.62 25.89
N LEU A 140 16.96 -14.40 26.17
CA LEU A 140 16.35 -13.95 27.43
C LEU A 140 14.81 -14.01 27.39
N ALA A 141 14.21 -14.23 26.21
CA ALA A 141 12.78 -14.14 26.01
C ALA A 141 12.04 -15.35 26.60
N THR A 142 10.95 -15.06 27.31
CA THR A 142 10.02 -16.06 27.87
C THR A 142 8.61 -15.92 27.32
N GLY A 143 8.33 -14.84 26.58
CA GLY A 143 7.04 -14.58 25.98
C GLY A 143 6.63 -15.57 24.90
N GLU A 144 5.33 -15.73 24.71
CA GLU A 144 4.78 -16.49 23.59
C GLU A 144 5.07 -15.79 22.25
N TYR A 145 5.09 -14.46 22.29
CA TYR A 145 5.38 -13.58 21.16
C TYR A 145 6.68 -12.82 21.38
N LEU A 146 7.29 -12.45 20.27
CA LEU A 146 8.41 -11.51 20.22
C LEU A 146 7.97 -10.20 19.54
N ALA A 147 8.63 -9.11 19.90
CA ALA A 147 8.52 -7.82 19.22
C ALA A 147 9.92 -7.23 19.04
N LEU A 148 10.14 -6.48 17.95
CA LEU A 148 11.38 -5.74 17.73
C LEU A 148 11.19 -4.28 18.16
N ALA A 149 12.17 -3.72 18.85
CA ALA A 149 12.19 -2.30 19.18
C ALA A 149 13.62 -1.76 19.26
N ASP A 150 13.81 -0.54 18.75
CA ASP A 150 15.07 0.18 18.82
C ASP A 150 15.23 0.91 20.17
N HIS A 151 16.47 1.02 20.61
CA HIS A 151 16.81 1.51 21.95
C HIS A 151 16.72 3.03 22.16
N ASP A 152 16.48 3.79 21.09
CA ASP A 152 16.36 5.25 21.08
C ASP A 152 14.93 5.74 20.80
N ASP A 153 13.99 4.80 20.66
CA ASP A 153 12.58 5.03 20.34
C ASP A 153 11.67 5.03 21.57
N VAL A 154 10.36 5.10 21.36
CA VAL A 154 9.37 5.15 22.43
C VAL A 154 8.15 4.31 22.09
N LEU A 155 7.74 3.42 22.99
CA LEU A 155 6.48 2.67 22.87
C LEU A 155 5.28 3.54 23.29
N ALA A 156 4.16 3.42 22.60
CA ALA A 156 2.91 4.00 23.08
C ALA A 156 2.50 3.36 24.41
N PRO A 157 1.89 4.11 25.35
CA PRO A 157 1.56 3.57 26.68
C PRO A 157 0.64 2.35 26.68
N HIS A 158 -0.12 2.15 25.62
CA HIS A 158 -1.07 1.05 25.44
C HIS A 158 -0.60 -0.04 24.47
N ALA A 159 0.65 -0.01 24.04
CA ALA A 159 1.15 -0.91 23.02
C ALA A 159 1.00 -2.39 23.38
N MET A 160 1.41 -2.79 24.58
CA MET A 160 1.31 -4.18 25.05
C MET A 160 -0.16 -4.61 25.24
N TYR A 161 -0.99 -3.72 25.76
CA TYR A 161 -2.44 -3.99 25.89
C TYR A 161 -3.08 -4.20 24.51
N ALA A 162 -2.85 -3.29 23.58
CA ALA A 162 -3.48 -3.31 22.26
C ALA A 162 -3.04 -4.53 21.44
N MET A 163 -1.75 -4.86 21.43
CA MET A 163 -1.24 -6.06 20.74
C MET A 163 -1.78 -7.35 21.37
N GLY A 164 -1.80 -7.43 22.71
CA GLY A 164 -2.39 -8.59 23.38
C GLY A 164 -3.86 -8.79 23.05
N LYS A 165 -4.66 -7.71 23.04
CA LYS A 165 -6.08 -7.77 22.64
C LYS A 165 -6.24 -8.12 21.15
N ALA A 166 -5.36 -7.64 20.26
CA ALA A 166 -5.39 -7.98 18.85
C ALA A 166 -5.17 -9.48 18.62
N VAL A 167 -4.19 -10.08 19.30
CA VAL A 167 -3.96 -11.53 19.25
C VAL A 167 -5.21 -12.29 19.69
N LEU A 168 -5.84 -11.89 20.81
CA LEU A 168 -7.06 -12.55 21.27
C LEU A 168 -8.21 -12.44 20.28
N GLN A 169 -8.38 -11.28 19.64
CA GLN A 169 -9.42 -11.11 18.61
C GLN A 169 -9.20 -12.02 17.40
N LEU A 170 -7.94 -12.19 16.95
CA LEU A 170 -7.63 -13.11 15.85
C LEU A 170 -7.97 -14.56 16.25
N ARG A 171 -7.60 -14.99 17.46
CA ARG A 171 -7.95 -16.31 17.99
C ARG A 171 -9.46 -16.55 18.06
N GLU A 172 -10.21 -15.56 18.56
CA GLU A 172 -11.67 -15.62 18.64
C GLU A 172 -12.34 -15.76 17.27
N LYS A 173 -11.75 -15.14 16.23
CA LYS A 173 -12.23 -15.25 14.85
C LYS A 173 -11.74 -16.52 14.13
N GLY A 174 -10.82 -17.28 14.72
CA GLY A 174 -10.14 -18.39 14.05
C GLY A 174 -9.18 -17.95 12.93
N GLU A 175 -8.73 -16.69 12.99
CA GLU A 175 -7.77 -16.12 12.04
C GLU A 175 -6.33 -16.37 12.53
N PRO A 176 -5.34 -16.42 11.61
CA PRO A 176 -3.95 -16.58 11.99
C PRO A 176 -3.46 -15.43 12.89
N ASP A 177 -2.80 -15.78 13.99
CA ASP A 177 -2.29 -14.85 14.99
C ASP A 177 -0.74 -14.82 15.04
N SER A 178 -0.10 -15.34 14.01
CA SER A 178 1.33 -15.64 14.06
C SER A 178 2.23 -14.45 13.72
N PHE A 179 1.73 -13.46 12.99
CA PHE A 179 2.45 -12.24 12.64
C PHE A 179 1.50 -11.04 12.56
N LEU A 180 1.79 -10.00 13.35
CA LEU A 180 1.01 -8.77 13.45
C LEU A 180 1.95 -7.55 13.34
N TYR A 181 1.42 -6.43 12.85
CA TYR A 181 2.11 -5.14 12.88
C TYR A 181 1.13 -3.98 13.13
N SER A 182 1.66 -2.86 13.58
CA SER A 182 0.90 -1.64 13.85
C SER A 182 1.38 -0.45 13.03
N ASP A 183 0.62 0.65 13.08
CA ASP A 183 1.08 1.96 12.64
C ASP A 183 2.17 2.50 13.57
N GLU A 184 2.92 3.48 13.06
CA GLU A 184 3.96 4.20 13.80
C GLU A 184 3.88 5.71 13.56
N ALA A 185 4.62 6.49 14.31
CA ALA A 185 4.74 7.92 14.07
C ALA A 185 6.17 8.42 14.28
N LEU A 186 6.59 9.35 13.45
CA LEU A 186 7.86 10.05 13.65
C LEU A 186 7.72 11.14 14.70
N PHE A 187 8.72 11.27 15.56
CA PHE A 187 8.80 12.32 16.56
C PHE A 187 10.25 12.78 16.80
N THR A 188 10.43 13.92 17.47
CA THR A 188 11.76 14.42 17.87
C THR A 188 11.95 14.47 19.37
N LYS A 189 11.03 15.13 20.11
CA LYS A 189 11.19 15.42 21.55
C LYS A 189 10.01 14.95 22.41
N ASP A 190 8.81 14.89 21.87
CA ASP A 190 7.60 14.64 22.65
C ASP A 190 6.59 13.86 21.78
N ILE A 191 6.28 12.63 22.16
CA ILE A 191 5.30 11.78 21.45
C ILE A 191 3.88 12.37 21.43
N LYS A 192 3.58 13.34 22.31
CA LYS A 192 2.31 14.09 22.29
C LYS A 192 2.27 15.15 21.17
N LYS A 193 3.41 15.36 20.48
CA LYS A 193 3.56 16.30 19.37
C LYS A 193 4.32 15.62 18.23
N PRO A 194 3.80 14.52 17.69
CA PRO A 194 4.47 13.79 16.62
C PRO A 194 4.63 14.68 15.38
N MET A 195 5.60 14.35 14.55
CA MET A 195 5.84 15.04 13.27
C MET A 195 4.84 14.60 12.22
N VAL A 196 4.72 13.29 12.02
CA VAL A 196 3.88 12.66 11.01
C VAL A 196 3.55 11.23 11.45
N GLY A 197 2.33 10.78 11.16
CA GLY A 197 1.94 9.37 11.31
C GLY A 197 2.26 8.58 10.04
N HIS A 198 2.80 7.40 10.22
CA HIS A 198 2.94 6.38 9.18
C HIS A 198 1.75 5.43 9.33
N PHE A 199 0.66 5.77 8.64
CA PHE A 199 -0.57 4.98 8.59
C PHE A 199 -0.46 3.97 7.46
N LYS A 200 -0.21 2.74 7.82
CA LYS A 200 0.13 1.63 6.92
C LYS A 200 -1.12 1.03 6.28
N PRO A 201 -1.01 0.41 5.10
CA PRO A 201 -2.08 -0.44 4.59
C PRO A 201 -2.18 -1.73 5.40
N ASP A 202 -3.26 -2.49 5.25
CA ASP A 202 -3.27 -3.91 5.56
C ASP A 202 -2.20 -4.61 4.69
N TYR A 203 -1.91 -5.88 4.97
CA TYR A 203 -0.81 -6.55 4.29
C TYR A 203 -0.92 -6.43 2.75
N ALA A 204 0.14 -5.86 2.16
CA ALA A 204 0.29 -5.52 0.75
C ALA A 204 1.59 -6.14 0.24
N PRO A 205 1.56 -7.35 -0.35
CA PRO A 205 2.75 -8.12 -0.70
C PRO A 205 3.65 -7.41 -1.73
N ASP A 206 3.08 -6.82 -2.77
CA ASP A 206 3.87 -6.17 -3.82
C ASP A 206 4.52 -4.87 -3.31
N TYR A 207 3.86 -4.15 -2.40
CA TYR A 207 4.45 -3.00 -1.74
C TYR A 207 5.58 -3.40 -0.77
N LEU A 208 5.46 -4.52 -0.04
CA LEU A 208 6.52 -5.00 0.86
C LEU A 208 7.79 -5.38 0.09
N LEU A 209 7.67 -5.86 -1.14
CA LEU A 209 8.83 -6.11 -2.01
C LEU A 209 9.51 -4.81 -2.49
N CYS A 210 8.82 -3.67 -2.40
CA CYS A 210 9.37 -2.37 -2.81
C CYS A 210 10.00 -1.59 -1.65
N CYS A 211 9.54 -1.78 -0.43
CA CYS A 211 10.13 -1.17 0.77
C CYS A 211 9.61 -1.86 2.04
N ASN A 212 10.41 -1.85 3.09
CA ASN A 212 9.94 -2.33 4.40
C ASN A 212 9.00 -1.29 5.02
N TYR A 213 7.71 -1.35 4.70
CA TYR A 213 6.71 -0.47 5.29
C TYR A 213 6.20 -0.96 6.65
N ILE A 214 6.45 -2.23 7.01
CA ILE A 214 6.01 -2.85 8.28
C ILE A 214 6.76 -2.24 9.45
N CYS A 215 8.10 -2.19 9.41
CA CYS A 215 8.99 -1.64 10.43
C CYS A 215 8.54 -1.95 11.87
N HIS A 216 8.01 -0.94 12.59
CA HIS A 216 7.59 -1.03 13.98
C HIS A 216 6.09 -0.67 14.17
N LEU A 217 5.38 -1.21 15.14
CA LEU A 217 5.75 -2.31 15.99
C LEU A 217 5.34 -3.62 15.32
N ALA A 218 6.29 -4.52 15.08
CA ALA A 218 6.04 -5.87 14.57
C ALA A 218 6.04 -6.86 15.74
N VAL A 219 5.04 -7.76 15.78
CA VAL A 219 4.86 -8.79 16.80
C VAL A 219 4.62 -10.12 16.12
N PHE A 220 5.37 -11.16 16.51
CA PHE A 220 5.29 -12.48 15.88
C PHE A 220 5.52 -13.60 16.90
N LYS A 221 5.06 -14.81 16.59
CA LYS A 221 5.26 -15.97 17.45
C LYS A 221 6.74 -16.29 17.63
N ARG A 222 7.18 -16.47 18.88
CA ARG A 222 8.55 -16.86 19.21
C ARG A 222 8.95 -18.16 18.51
N ALA A 223 8.09 -19.15 18.52
CA ALA A 223 8.36 -20.43 17.87
C ALA A 223 8.69 -20.30 16.36
N LEU A 224 8.09 -19.33 15.66
CA LEU A 224 8.45 -19.07 14.24
C LEU A 224 9.82 -18.43 14.13
N TYR A 225 10.16 -17.48 14.99
CA TYR A 225 11.50 -16.88 15.00
C TYR A 225 12.59 -17.92 15.23
N GLU A 226 12.40 -18.79 16.23
CA GLU A 226 13.30 -19.90 16.54
C GLU A 226 13.41 -20.88 15.35
N GLN A 227 12.27 -21.26 14.75
CA GLN A 227 12.23 -22.12 13.55
C GLN A 227 12.99 -21.52 12.37
N LEU A 228 12.89 -20.21 12.17
CA LEU A 228 13.56 -19.47 11.09
C LEU A 228 15.06 -19.22 11.38
N GLY A 229 15.54 -19.50 12.60
CA GLY A 229 16.93 -19.26 13.02
C GLY A 229 17.23 -17.81 13.34
N GLY A 230 16.22 -17.00 13.65
CA GLY A 230 16.36 -15.60 14.05
C GLY A 230 16.65 -14.64 12.89
N GLU A 231 17.20 -13.48 13.22
CA GLU A 231 17.70 -12.50 12.24
C GLU A 231 19.02 -12.95 11.64
N ARG A 232 19.25 -12.63 10.37
CA ARG A 232 20.44 -13.03 9.62
C ARG A 232 21.49 -11.92 9.61
N PRO A 233 22.71 -12.14 10.16
CA PRO A 233 23.77 -11.14 10.18
C PRO A 233 24.21 -10.62 8.79
N GLU A 234 24.09 -11.45 7.76
CA GLU A 234 24.38 -11.06 6.38
C GLU A 234 23.36 -10.05 5.80
N CYS A 235 22.28 -9.80 6.54
CA CYS A 235 21.25 -8.79 6.22
C CYS A 235 21.30 -7.59 7.17
N ASP A 236 22.36 -7.38 7.93
CA ASP A 236 22.51 -6.22 8.84
C ASP A 236 22.21 -4.89 8.13
N GLY A 237 21.31 -4.11 8.71
CA GLY A 237 20.77 -2.87 8.15
C GLY A 237 19.44 -3.03 7.40
N SER A 238 19.03 -4.29 7.13
CA SER A 238 17.72 -4.67 6.59
C SER A 238 17.30 -6.05 7.12
N GLN A 239 17.79 -6.42 8.31
CA GLN A 239 17.58 -7.72 8.97
C GLN A 239 16.11 -7.95 9.33
N ASP A 240 15.40 -6.89 9.69
CA ASP A 240 13.97 -6.87 9.97
C ASP A 240 13.14 -7.12 8.69
N HIS A 241 13.49 -6.49 7.56
CA HIS A 241 12.84 -6.74 6.27
C HIS A 241 13.02 -8.21 5.84
N ASP A 242 14.24 -8.75 5.93
CA ASP A 242 14.50 -10.16 5.69
C ASP A 242 13.68 -11.09 6.59
N LEU A 243 13.62 -10.77 7.89
CA LEU A 243 12.83 -11.54 8.85
C LEU A 243 11.33 -11.52 8.49
N PHE A 244 10.78 -10.34 8.16
CA PHE A 244 9.36 -10.21 7.81
C PHE A 244 9.01 -10.99 6.54
N LEU A 245 9.86 -10.97 5.52
CA LEU A 245 9.69 -11.79 4.32
C LEU A 245 9.66 -13.28 4.67
N ARG A 246 10.59 -13.75 5.52
CA ARG A 246 10.62 -15.17 5.95
C ARG A 246 9.44 -15.55 6.84
N LEU A 247 8.96 -14.65 7.71
CA LEU A 247 7.73 -14.86 8.47
C LEU A 247 6.53 -15.03 7.55
N ILE A 248 6.39 -14.15 6.56
CA ILE A 248 5.28 -14.20 5.58
C ILE A 248 5.33 -15.47 4.72
N GLU A 249 6.50 -15.95 4.35
CA GLU A 249 6.67 -17.24 3.66
C GLU A 249 6.06 -18.42 4.45
N GLN A 250 6.04 -18.32 5.79
CA GLN A 250 5.47 -19.37 6.65
C GLN A 250 3.99 -19.12 6.99
N THR A 251 3.61 -17.85 7.15
CA THR A 251 2.25 -17.49 7.60
C THR A 251 1.28 -17.27 6.45
N GLY A 252 1.77 -17.01 5.25
CA GLY A 252 0.97 -16.64 4.08
C GLY A 252 0.39 -15.23 4.14
N GLY A 253 0.73 -14.42 5.17
CA GLY A 253 0.22 -13.07 5.33
C GLY A 253 0.55 -12.48 6.71
N ALA A 254 -0.05 -11.32 7.00
CA ALA A 254 0.12 -10.64 8.29
C ALA A 254 -1.17 -9.94 8.73
N ALA A 255 -1.33 -9.73 10.03
CA ALA A 255 -2.42 -8.98 10.60
C ALA A 255 -2.02 -7.52 10.88
N HIS A 256 -2.85 -6.57 10.50
CA HIS A 256 -2.63 -5.16 10.74
C HIS A 256 -3.53 -4.62 11.85
N LEU A 257 -2.92 -3.92 12.80
CA LEU A 257 -3.61 -3.15 13.82
C LEU A 257 -3.44 -1.66 13.52
N PRO A 258 -4.45 -0.95 12.95
CA PRO A 258 -4.34 0.44 12.52
C PRO A 258 -4.36 1.41 13.71
N GLN A 259 -3.37 1.28 14.57
CA GLN A 259 -3.11 2.14 15.73
C GLN A 259 -1.62 2.47 15.80
N VAL A 260 -1.30 3.71 16.20
CA VAL A 260 0.09 4.13 16.43
C VAL A 260 0.55 3.59 17.78
N LEU A 261 1.29 2.49 17.75
CA LEU A 261 1.82 1.84 18.95
C LEU A 261 3.31 2.08 19.15
N TYR A 262 3.98 2.67 18.17
CA TYR A 262 5.40 2.93 18.17
C TYR A 262 5.71 4.36 17.71
N TYR A 263 6.70 4.98 18.35
CA TYR A 263 7.17 6.33 18.04
C TYR A 263 8.65 6.28 17.68
N TRP A 264 8.94 6.46 16.40
CA TRP A 264 10.28 6.44 15.84
C TRP A 264 10.93 7.81 15.97
N ARG A 265 12.07 7.87 16.67
CA ARG A 265 12.79 9.12 16.93
C ARG A 265 13.62 9.56 15.74
N VAL A 266 13.45 10.83 15.35
CA VAL A 266 14.27 11.47 14.32
C VAL A 266 15.37 12.29 14.98
N HIS A 267 16.63 11.92 14.74
CA HIS A 267 17.81 12.65 15.17
C HIS A 267 18.97 12.49 14.14
N ALA A 268 20.06 13.25 14.31
CA ALA A 268 21.16 13.29 13.34
C ALA A 268 21.87 11.94 13.09
N GLY A 269 21.78 10.99 14.02
CA GLY A 269 22.32 9.63 13.88
C GLY A 269 21.31 8.58 13.43
N SER A 270 20.04 8.96 13.27
CA SER A 270 18.95 8.07 12.87
C SER A 270 18.99 7.77 11.38
N THR A 271 18.68 6.53 10.99
CA THR A 271 18.49 6.14 9.58
C THR A 271 17.35 6.89 8.91
N SER A 272 16.37 7.40 9.68
CA SER A 272 15.24 8.19 9.18
C SER A 272 15.58 9.64 8.79
N GLY A 273 16.76 10.16 9.20
CA GLY A 273 17.12 11.58 9.05
C GLY A 273 18.07 11.91 7.91
N GLY A 274 18.58 10.94 7.14
CA GLY A 274 19.68 11.18 6.23
C GLY A 274 19.45 10.72 4.79
N THR A 275 19.82 11.60 3.84
CA THR A 275 19.93 11.31 2.39
C THR A 275 21.09 10.37 2.05
N ASP A 276 21.96 10.08 3.01
CA ASP A 276 23.10 9.15 2.86
C ASP A 276 22.69 7.76 3.38
N ALA A 277 21.77 7.10 2.68
CA ALA A 277 21.53 5.67 2.89
C ALA A 277 22.89 4.96 2.77
N LYS A 278 23.37 4.42 3.90
CA LYS A 278 24.65 3.72 3.95
C LYS A 278 24.63 2.64 2.87
N PRO A 279 25.60 2.55 1.94
CA PRO A 279 25.52 1.63 0.78
C PRO A 279 25.29 0.16 1.17
N TYR A 280 25.70 -0.25 2.38
CA TYR A 280 25.50 -1.60 2.89
C TYR A 280 24.03 -1.92 3.17
N VAL A 281 23.20 -0.93 3.58
CA VAL A 281 21.76 -1.13 3.85
C VAL A 281 21.03 -1.50 2.58
N ALA A 282 21.29 -0.77 1.48
CA ALA A 282 20.68 -1.09 0.19
C ALA A 282 21.12 -2.46 -0.34
N ALA A 283 22.38 -2.82 -0.15
CA ALA A 283 22.90 -4.14 -0.53
C ALA A 283 22.24 -5.27 0.29
N ALA A 284 22.08 -5.08 1.61
CA ALA A 284 21.42 -6.02 2.50
C ALA A 284 19.95 -6.22 2.12
N ALA A 285 19.22 -5.13 1.84
CA ALA A 285 17.83 -5.21 1.41
C ALA A 285 17.67 -5.93 0.06
N LYS A 286 18.51 -5.60 -0.93
CA LYS A 286 18.48 -6.30 -2.23
C LYS A 286 18.82 -7.79 -2.07
N LYS A 287 19.76 -8.13 -1.17
CA LYS A 287 20.04 -9.53 -0.83
C LYS A 287 18.83 -10.20 -0.19
N ALA A 288 18.18 -9.59 0.80
CA ALA A 288 16.98 -10.12 1.45
C ALA A 288 15.87 -10.42 0.44
N LEU A 289 15.61 -9.49 -0.48
CA LEU A 289 14.63 -9.64 -1.55
C LEU A 289 15.02 -10.75 -2.54
N ALA A 290 16.27 -10.80 -3.00
CA ALA A 290 16.76 -11.85 -3.91
C ALA A 290 16.67 -13.25 -3.27
N ASP A 291 17.03 -13.36 -1.99
CA ASP A 291 16.89 -14.59 -1.23
C ASP A 291 15.41 -15.00 -1.08
N HIS A 292 14.51 -14.04 -0.87
CA HIS A 292 13.05 -14.27 -0.85
C HIS A 292 12.54 -14.82 -2.19
N LEU A 293 12.95 -14.24 -3.31
CA LEU A 293 12.58 -14.75 -4.63
C LEU A 293 13.04 -16.19 -4.81
N SER A 294 14.30 -16.47 -4.45
CA SER A 294 14.88 -17.82 -4.52
C SER A 294 14.11 -18.83 -3.66
N ARG A 295 13.80 -18.49 -2.38
CA ARG A 295 13.08 -19.40 -1.47
C ARG A 295 11.65 -19.68 -1.92
N THR A 296 11.02 -18.69 -2.58
CA THR A 296 9.64 -18.83 -3.09
C THR A 296 9.54 -19.40 -4.50
N GLY A 297 10.69 -19.72 -5.12
CA GLY A 297 10.74 -20.26 -6.48
C GLY A 297 10.32 -19.26 -7.56
N ARG A 298 10.39 -17.96 -7.27
CA ARG A 298 10.07 -16.88 -8.20
C ARG A 298 11.36 -16.39 -8.88
N THR A 299 11.25 -15.98 -10.14
CA THR A 299 12.38 -15.49 -10.92
C THR A 299 12.24 -14.01 -11.25
N GLY A 300 13.35 -13.30 -11.19
CA GLY A 300 13.42 -11.86 -11.44
C GLY A 300 14.70 -11.25 -10.88
N THR A 301 14.94 -9.97 -11.20
CA THR A 301 16.07 -9.20 -10.69
C THR A 301 15.61 -8.11 -9.75
N VAL A 302 16.39 -7.89 -8.68
CA VAL A 302 16.12 -6.83 -7.70
C VAL A 302 17.03 -5.65 -7.99
N GLU A 303 16.41 -4.51 -8.30
CA GLU A 303 17.07 -3.24 -8.61
C GLU A 303 16.74 -2.17 -7.55
N ASP A 304 17.47 -1.04 -7.58
CA ASP A 304 17.07 0.14 -6.83
C ASP A 304 15.77 0.70 -7.41
N GLY A 305 14.87 1.18 -6.56
CA GLY A 305 13.65 1.86 -6.96
C GLY A 305 13.87 3.32 -7.35
N LEU A 306 12.79 4.07 -7.52
CA LEU A 306 12.85 5.48 -7.93
C LEU A 306 13.35 6.43 -6.83
N PHE A 307 13.37 5.99 -5.57
CA PHE A 307 13.83 6.77 -4.42
C PHE A 307 14.76 5.94 -3.52
N PRO A 308 15.63 6.58 -2.73
CA PRO A 308 16.43 5.86 -1.74
C PRO A 308 15.58 4.99 -0.81
N SER A 309 16.10 3.83 -0.43
CA SER A 309 15.41 2.82 0.39
C SER A 309 14.12 2.25 -0.23
N THR A 310 13.96 2.40 -1.55
CA THR A 310 12.94 1.69 -2.32
C THR A 310 13.60 0.76 -3.33
N TYR A 311 12.92 -0.33 -3.66
CA TYR A 311 13.40 -1.38 -4.54
C TYR A 311 12.38 -1.69 -5.62
N ARG A 312 12.85 -2.29 -6.71
CA ARG A 312 12.03 -2.76 -7.82
C ARG A 312 12.38 -4.22 -8.10
N VAL A 313 11.40 -5.07 -8.08
CA VAL A 313 11.54 -6.43 -8.60
C VAL A 313 11.12 -6.42 -10.07
N LYS A 314 12.08 -6.67 -10.97
CA LYS A 314 11.81 -6.92 -12.38
C LYS A 314 11.58 -8.41 -12.56
N TRP A 315 10.32 -8.80 -12.52
CA TRP A 315 9.91 -10.19 -12.71
C TRP A 315 10.26 -10.68 -14.11
N ASP A 316 10.72 -11.90 -14.22
CA ASP A 316 10.84 -12.59 -15.51
C ASP A 316 9.44 -12.93 -16.02
N ILE A 317 9.19 -12.62 -17.28
CA ILE A 317 7.93 -12.97 -17.93
C ILE A 317 8.02 -14.42 -18.36
N GLU A 318 7.04 -15.24 -17.99
CA GLU A 318 6.97 -16.64 -18.40
C GLU A 318 6.44 -16.75 -19.83
N GLY A 319 7.26 -17.28 -20.74
CA GLY A 319 6.91 -17.45 -22.14
C GLY A 319 6.92 -16.15 -22.94
N ASP A 320 6.07 -16.10 -23.96
CA ASP A 320 5.84 -14.94 -24.84
C ASP A 320 4.32 -14.70 -24.97
N PRO A 321 3.66 -14.27 -23.87
CA PRO A 321 2.21 -14.18 -23.83
C PRO A 321 1.69 -13.10 -24.76
N LYS A 322 0.68 -13.46 -25.59
CA LYS A 322 0.01 -12.51 -26.49
C LYS A 322 -0.91 -11.57 -25.71
N VAL A 323 -0.85 -10.27 -26.01
CA VAL A 323 -1.73 -9.25 -25.48
C VAL A 323 -2.73 -8.78 -26.54
N SER A 324 -4.03 -8.82 -26.23
CA SER A 324 -5.06 -8.18 -27.05
C SER A 324 -5.43 -6.82 -26.44
N ILE A 325 -5.10 -5.75 -27.15
CA ILE A 325 -5.41 -4.36 -26.74
C ILE A 325 -6.78 -4.01 -27.28
N LEU A 326 -7.75 -3.74 -26.40
CA LEU A 326 -9.12 -3.39 -26.75
C LEU A 326 -9.33 -1.89 -26.67
N ILE A 327 -9.66 -1.24 -27.78
CA ILE A 327 -9.81 0.21 -27.90
C ILE A 327 -11.22 0.54 -28.42
N PRO A 328 -12.18 0.88 -27.55
CA PRO A 328 -13.46 1.45 -27.98
C PRO A 328 -13.24 2.79 -28.69
N ASN A 329 -13.84 2.95 -29.89
CA ASN A 329 -13.72 4.22 -30.62
C ASN A 329 -15.06 4.63 -31.24
N LYS A 330 -15.30 5.94 -31.28
CA LYS A 330 -16.39 6.54 -32.01
C LYS A 330 -15.94 7.87 -32.60
N ASP A 331 -15.91 7.97 -33.93
CA ASP A 331 -15.37 9.17 -34.59
C ASP A 331 -13.95 9.50 -34.05
N HIS A 332 -13.57 10.74 -33.75
CA HIS A 332 -12.31 11.13 -33.09
C HIS A 332 -11.03 10.45 -33.65
N THR A 333 -10.91 10.40 -34.97
CA THR A 333 -9.79 9.70 -35.66
C THR A 333 -8.43 10.28 -35.35
N ASP A 334 -8.35 11.58 -35.01
CA ASP A 334 -7.08 12.24 -34.65
C ASP A 334 -6.55 11.76 -33.30
N ASP A 335 -7.42 11.51 -32.33
CA ASP A 335 -7.03 10.98 -31.03
C ASP A 335 -6.66 9.49 -31.16
N LEU A 336 -7.45 8.71 -31.90
CA LEU A 336 -7.14 7.32 -32.20
C LEU A 336 -5.82 7.17 -32.94
N GLU A 337 -5.52 8.01 -33.95
CA GLU A 337 -4.24 7.97 -34.67
C GLU A 337 -3.04 8.22 -33.74
N LYS A 338 -3.13 9.19 -32.83
CA LYS A 338 -2.08 9.41 -31.83
C LYS A 338 -1.87 8.20 -30.94
N CYS A 339 -2.96 7.59 -30.49
CA CYS A 339 -2.93 6.39 -29.68
C CYS A 339 -2.25 5.24 -30.43
N LEU A 340 -2.74 4.89 -31.61
CA LEU A 340 -2.20 3.81 -32.44
C LEU A 340 -0.73 4.08 -32.83
N TYR A 341 -0.42 5.29 -33.30
CA TYR A 341 0.96 5.65 -33.65
C TYR A 341 1.91 5.48 -32.44
N SER A 342 1.48 5.90 -31.25
CA SER A 342 2.31 5.77 -30.06
C SER A 342 2.51 4.30 -29.65
N ILE A 343 1.52 3.44 -29.83
CA ILE A 343 1.64 2.00 -29.59
C ILE A 343 2.70 1.40 -30.53
N TRP A 344 2.54 1.55 -31.85
CA TRP A 344 3.46 0.93 -32.81
C TRP A 344 4.86 1.54 -32.84
N SER A 345 5.00 2.83 -32.55
CA SER A 345 6.29 3.50 -32.59
C SER A 345 7.14 3.34 -31.32
N LYS A 346 6.51 3.01 -30.19
CA LYS A 346 7.20 2.99 -28.89
C LYS A 346 7.22 1.62 -28.21
N THR A 347 6.22 0.75 -28.43
CA THR A 347 6.11 -0.51 -27.69
C THR A 347 7.24 -1.47 -28.04
N GLU A 348 7.97 -1.93 -27.02
CA GLU A 348 9.09 -2.88 -27.17
C GLU A 348 8.63 -4.36 -27.12
N TRP A 349 7.43 -4.64 -26.62
CA TRP A 349 6.84 -5.99 -26.62
C TRP A 349 6.19 -6.28 -27.96
N ASP A 350 6.62 -7.31 -28.66
CA ASP A 350 6.20 -7.56 -30.05
C ASP A 350 4.92 -8.40 -30.16
N ASN A 351 4.63 -9.26 -29.19
CA ASN A 351 3.50 -10.19 -29.26
C ASN A 351 2.18 -9.57 -28.78
N PHE A 352 1.64 -8.64 -29.59
CA PHE A 352 0.32 -8.06 -29.33
C PHE A 352 -0.54 -7.96 -30.57
N GLU A 353 -1.82 -7.78 -30.39
CA GLU A 353 -2.78 -7.36 -31.40
C GLU A 353 -3.61 -6.20 -30.87
N VAL A 354 -4.14 -5.36 -31.74
CA VAL A 354 -5.05 -4.27 -31.38
C VAL A 354 -6.41 -4.50 -32.00
N ILE A 355 -7.45 -4.40 -31.20
CA ILE A 355 -8.85 -4.53 -31.62
C ILE A 355 -9.52 -3.19 -31.36
N VAL A 356 -9.71 -2.41 -32.42
CA VAL A 356 -10.53 -1.19 -32.39
C VAL A 356 -11.99 -1.61 -32.46
N ILE A 357 -12.74 -1.21 -31.45
CA ILE A 357 -14.17 -1.53 -31.36
C ILE A 357 -14.97 -0.30 -31.78
N GLU A 358 -15.38 -0.31 -33.04
CA GLU A 358 -16.19 0.76 -33.65
C GLU A 358 -17.55 0.86 -32.98
N ASN A 359 -17.86 2.04 -32.43
CA ASN A 359 -19.07 2.28 -31.64
C ASN A 359 -19.95 3.38 -32.27
N ASN A 360 -20.67 3.05 -33.34
CA ASN A 360 -21.69 3.92 -33.94
C ASN A 360 -21.12 5.27 -34.43
N SER A 361 -19.97 5.27 -35.09
CA SER A 361 -19.43 6.45 -35.76
C SER A 361 -20.37 6.94 -36.86
N THR A 362 -20.41 8.26 -37.03
CA THR A 362 -21.29 8.92 -37.99
C THR A 362 -20.56 9.61 -39.12
N ASP A 363 -19.27 9.89 -38.94
CA ASP A 363 -18.43 10.51 -39.94
C ASP A 363 -17.92 9.43 -40.94
N PRO A 364 -18.22 9.54 -42.26
CA PRO A 364 -17.68 8.64 -43.27
C PRO A 364 -16.14 8.61 -43.30
N ALA A 365 -15.46 9.69 -42.90
CA ALA A 365 -14.01 9.75 -42.84
C ALA A 365 -13.45 8.75 -41.82
N THR A 366 -14.19 8.45 -40.75
CA THR A 366 -13.81 7.45 -39.73
C THR A 366 -13.66 6.07 -40.36
N PHE A 367 -14.61 5.65 -41.20
CA PHE A 367 -14.56 4.32 -41.85
C PHE A 367 -13.46 4.24 -42.91
N ALA A 368 -13.15 5.37 -43.59
CA ALA A 368 -12.01 5.43 -44.51
C ALA A 368 -10.68 5.31 -43.73
N TYR A 369 -10.59 5.98 -42.59
CA TYR A 369 -9.45 5.89 -41.68
C TYR A 369 -9.22 4.45 -41.17
N TYR A 370 -10.27 3.76 -40.72
CA TYR A 370 -10.15 2.37 -40.25
C TYR A 370 -9.54 1.45 -41.31
N LYS A 371 -10.03 1.54 -42.55
CA LYS A 371 -9.50 0.74 -43.66
C LYS A 371 -8.04 1.04 -43.99
N ASP A 372 -7.61 2.27 -43.78
CA ASP A 372 -6.22 2.68 -43.97
C ASP A 372 -5.36 2.22 -42.78
N ALA A 373 -5.85 2.36 -41.53
CA ALA A 373 -5.15 1.93 -40.32
C ALA A 373 -4.89 0.40 -40.32
N GLU A 374 -5.87 -0.43 -40.72
CA GLU A 374 -5.68 -1.88 -40.85
C GLU A 374 -4.60 -2.29 -41.85
N LYS A 375 -4.28 -1.44 -42.83
CA LYS A 375 -3.18 -1.69 -43.77
C LYS A 375 -1.82 -1.21 -43.23
N ARG A 376 -1.83 -0.14 -42.44
CA ARG A 376 -0.60 0.49 -41.91
C ARG A 376 -0.08 -0.25 -40.66
N TYR A 377 -0.97 -0.76 -39.85
CA TYR A 377 -0.64 -1.34 -38.55
C TYR A 377 -0.87 -2.85 -38.58
N GLU A 378 0.20 -3.62 -38.61
CA GLU A 378 0.13 -5.08 -38.61
C GLU A 378 -0.51 -5.60 -37.31
N GLY A 379 -1.48 -6.50 -37.40
CA GLY A 379 -2.21 -7.04 -36.24
C GLY A 379 -3.36 -6.16 -35.74
N LEU A 380 -3.63 -5.00 -36.39
CA LEU A 380 -4.83 -4.21 -36.12
C LEU A 380 -6.05 -4.85 -36.78
N LYS A 381 -7.14 -4.92 -36.03
CA LYS A 381 -8.47 -5.32 -36.52
C LYS A 381 -9.51 -4.30 -36.07
N VAL A 382 -10.49 -4.02 -36.92
CA VAL A 382 -11.66 -3.21 -36.54
C VAL A 382 -12.89 -4.12 -36.49
N VAL A 383 -13.60 -4.10 -35.37
CA VAL A 383 -14.87 -4.83 -35.18
C VAL A 383 -15.98 -3.85 -34.85
N THR A 384 -17.15 -4.01 -35.46
CA THR A 384 -18.28 -3.09 -35.27
C THR A 384 -19.23 -3.63 -34.22
N TRP A 385 -19.39 -2.88 -33.11
CA TRP A 385 -20.38 -3.20 -32.09
C TRP A 385 -21.81 -2.99 -32.64
N PRO A 386 -22.69 -4.00 -32.54
CA PRO A 386 -23.95 -3.97 -33.26
C PRO A 386 -25.04 -3.14 -32.60
N GLU A 387 -24.95 -2.89 -31.29
CA GLU A 387 -25.98 -2.18 -30.53
C GLU A 387 -25.86 -0.67 -30.68
N LYS A 388 -26.92 0.06 -30.36
CA LYS A 388 -26.92 1.53 -30.39
C LYS A 388 -26.59 2.14 -29.01
N GLY A 389 -25.98 3.31 -29.03
CA GLY A 389 -25.66 4.07 -27.83
C GLY A 389 -24.23 3.83 -27.35
N PHE A 390 -23.97 4.13 -26.08
CA PHE A 390 -22.66 3.93 -25.45
C PHE A 390 -22.81 3.16 -24.15
N ASN A 391 -22.12 2.06 -24.07
CA ASN A 391 -21.96 1.26 -22.86
C ASN A 391 -20.54 0.69 -22.86
N PHE A 392 -19.65 1.28 -22.07
CA PHE A 392 -18.23 0.89 -22.05
C PHE A 392 -18.06 -0.60 -21.73
N SER A 393 -18.84 -1.11 -20.79
CA SER A 393 -18.78 -2.51 -20.37
C SER A 393 -19.20 -3.46 -21.52
N ALA A 394 -20.35 -3.20 -22.15
CA ALA A 394 -20.85 -4.02 -23.25
C ALA A 394 -19.92 -4.01 -24.48
N ILE A 395 -19.37 -2.83 -24.80
CA ILE A 395 -18.42 -2.64 -25.92
C ILE A 395 -17.16 -3.48 -25.68
N ASN A 396 -16.56 -3.42 -24.49
CA ASN A 396 -15.35 -4.19 -24.18
C ASN A 396 -15.66 -5.71 -24.08
N ASN A 397 -16.80 -6.11 -23.52
CA ASN A 397 -17.25 -7.50 -23.52
C ASN A 397 -17.43 -8.04 -24.95
N PHE A 398 -17.91 -7.21 -25.88
CA PHE A 398 -17.99 -7.56 -27.29
C PHE A 398 -16.59 -7.69 -27.90
N GLY A 399 -15.67 -6.75 -27.63
CA GLY A 399 -14.28 -6.78 -28.10
C GLY A 399 -13.55 -8.05 -27.65
N ARG A 400 -13.80 -8.54 -26.43
CA ARG A 400 -13.24 -9.80 -25.92
C ARG A 400 -13.48 -10.98 -26.86
N LYS A 401 -14.62 -11.02 -27.56
CA LYS A 401 -14.95 -12.13 -28.47
C LYS A 401 -14.01 -12.22 -29.69
N ALA A 402 -13.38 -11.11 -30.07
CA ALA A 402 -12.43 -11.04 -31.17
C ALA A 402 -10.97 -11.22 -30.70
N ALA A 403 -10.71 -11.10 -29.40
CA ALA A 403 -9.40 -11.17 -28.78
C ALA A 403 -8.87 -12.61 -28.72
N GLN A 404 -7.57 -12.78 -29.02
CA GLN A 404 -6.86 -14.05 -29.01
C GLN A 404 -5.76 -14.11 -27.94
N GLY A 405 -5.48 -12.98 -27.27
CA GLY A 405 -4.42 -12.86 -26.27
C GLY A 405 -4.73 -13.60 -24.98
N GLU A 406 -3.67 -14.07 -24.34
CA GLU A 406 -3.69 -14.59 -22.98
C GLU A 406 -3.94 -13.48 -21.95
N TYR A 407 -3.63 -12.26 -22.36
CA TYR A 407 -3.92 -11.04 -21.61
C TYR A 407 -4.79 -10.10 -22.45
N LEU A 408 -5.72 -9.42 -21.78
CA LEU A 408 -6.52 -8.34 -22.34
C LEU A 408 -6.04 -7.03 -21.75
N LEU A 409 -5.86 -6.03 -22.59
CA LEU A 409 -5.56 -4.67 -22.16
C LEU A 409 -6.71 -3.74 -22.57
N LEU A 410 -7.49 -3.26 -21.61
CA LEU A 410 -8.42 -2.17 -21.86
C LEU A 410 -7.61 -0.89 -22.05
N LEU A 411 -7.84 -0.16 -23.13
CA LEU A 411 -7.15 1.08 -23.42
C LEU A 411 -8.12 2.09 -24.04
N ASN A 412 -8.14 3.32 -23.50
CA ASN A 412 -8.91 4.40 -24.12
C ASN A 412 -8.25 4.87 -25.42
N ASN A 413 -9.06 5.37 -26.36
CA ASN A 413 -8.59 5.87 -27.66
C ASN A 413 -7.86 7.23 -27.58
N ASP A 414 -7.92 7.92 -26.44
CA ASP A 414 -7.27 9.22 -26.17
C ASP A 414 -6.07 9.09 -25.20
N VAL A 415 -5.37 7.96 -25.29
CA VAL A 415 -4.15 7.68 -24.52
C VAL A 415 -2.92 7.69 -25.43
N GLU A 416 -1.80 8.21 -24.96
CA GLU A 416 -0.51 8.21 -25.65
C GLU A 416 0.57 7.53 -24.78
N VAL A 417 1.26 6.53 -25.33
CA VAL A 417 2.36 5.81 -24.67
C VAL A 417 3.55 6.75 -24.46
N ARG A 418 4.19 6.69 -23.29
CA ARG A 418 5.37 7.53 -22.93
C ARG A 418 6.69 6.77 -23.05
N ASN A 419 6.79 5.57 -22.49
CA ASN A 419 8.02 4.74 -22.46
C ASN A 419 7.85 3.43 -23.22
N GLY A 420 8.94 2.94 -23.85
CA GLY A 420 8.90 1.78 -24.74
C GLY A 420 8.55 0.46 -24.05
N ASP A 421 9.01 0.29 -22.83
CA ASP A 421 8.81 -0.91 -22.02
C ASP A 421 7.45 -0.95 -21.25
N TRP A 422 6.53 -0.01 -21.50
CA TRP A 422 5.27 0.12 -20.75
C TRP A 422 4.45 -1.17 -20.71
N LEU A 423 4.31 -1.87 -21.85
CA LEU A 423 3.53 -3.10 -21.93
C LEU A 423 4.26 -4.26 -21.23
N THR A 424 5.58 -4.32 -21.39
CA THR A 424 6.46 -5.25 -20.67
C THR A 424 6.34 -5.05 -19.16
N GLU A 425 6.26 -3.82 -18.68
CA GLU A 425 6.12 -3.52 -17.24
C GLU A 425 4.77 -3.92 -16.67
N LEU A 426 3.70 -3.81 -17.44
CA LEU A 426 2.39 -4.37 -17.05
C LEU A 426 2.42 -5.91 -17.00
N LEU A 427 2.99 -6.55 -18.04
CA LEU A 427 3.14 -8.00 -18.10
C LEU A 427 4.01 -8.55 -16.96
N ARG A 428 5.10 -7.86 -16.61
CA ARG A 428 5.95 -8.26 -15.48
C ARG A 428 5.17 -8.44 -14.19
N GLN A 429 4.14 -7.65 -13.94
CA GLN A 429 3.34 -7.78 -12.72
C GLN A 429 2.35 -8.96 -12.76
N CYS A 430 2.03 -9.47 -13.96
CA CYS A 430 0.98 -10.46 -14.15
C CYS A 430 1.50 -11.81 -14.65
N ALA A 431 2.52 -11.82 -15.52
CA ALA A 431 2.93 -12.99 -16.30
C ALA A 431 4.10 -13.75 -15.66
N HIS A 432 3.97 -14.06 -14.38
CA HIS A 432 4.90 -14.92 -13.63
C HIS A 432 4.13 -15.74 -12.57
N PRO A 433 4.73 -16.81 -12.02
CA PRO A 433 4.09 -17.59 -10.96
C PRO A 433 3.76 -16.73 -9.73
N GLY A 434 2.48 -16.72 -9.34
CA GLY A 434 1.98 -15.88 -8.25
C GLY A 434 1.85 -14.40 -8.60
N GLY A 435 1.90 -14.02 -9.89
CA GLY A 435 1.67 -12.65 -10.34
C GLY A 435 0.23 -12.17 -10.13
N ALA A 436 0.02 -10.86 -10.13
CA ALA A 436 -1.31 -10.27 -10.01
C ALA A 436 -2.23 -10.65 -11.17
N ALA A 437 -3.53 -10.62 -10.97
CA ALA A 437 -4.49 -10.87 -12.05
C ALA A 437 -4.70 -9.62 -12.91
N ILE A 438 -4.59 -8.44 -12.31
CA ILE A 438 -4.76 -7.14 -12.95
C ILE A 438 -3.56 -6.25 -12.63
N CYS A 439 -3.09 -5.51 -13.65
CA CYS A 439 -2.13 -4.43 -13.48
C CYS A 439 -2.60 -3.15 -14.16
N GLY A 440 -2.55 -2.02 -13.42
CA GLY A 440 -2.82 -0.68 -13.95
C GLY A 440 -1.55 0.12 -14.16
N ALA A 441 -1.57 1.02 -15.16
CA ALA A 441 -0.48 1.92 -15.49
C ALA A 441 -0.56 3.25 -14.74
N MET A 442 0.55 3.98 -14.67
CA MET A 442 0.59 5.39 -14.27
C MET A 442 0.09 6.26 -15.43
N LEU A 443 -0.96 7.05 -15.15
CA LEU A 443 -1.47 8.00 -16.14
C LEU A 443 -1.20 9.43 -15.73
N TYR A 444 -0.83 10.25 -16.72
CA TYR A 444 -0.59 11.68 -16.58
C TYR A 444 -1.63 12.48 -17.33
N TYR A 445 -1.97 13.64 -16.80
CA TYR A 445 -2.61 14.68 -17.58
C TYR A 445 -1.61 15.34 -18.54
N PRO A 446 -2.08 16.03 -19.61
CA PRO A 446 -1.20 16.74 -20.53
C PRO A 446 -0.35 17.86 -19.88
N ASP A 447 -0.70 18.32 -18.68
CA ASP A 447 0.03 19.30 -17.90
C ASP A 447 1.11 18.68 -16.98
N GLU A 448 1.43 17.40 -17.18
CA GLU A 448 2.42 16.65 -16.41
C GLU A 448 2.03 16.42 -14.92
N THR A 449 0.77 16.59 -14.57
CA THR A 449 0.26 16.16 -13.26
C THR A 449 -0.25 14.72 -13.32
N LEU A 450 -0.24 14.03 -12.17
CA LEU A 450 -0.77 12.66 -12.08
C LEU A 450 -2.28 12.67 -12.26
N GLN A 451 -2.79 11.79 -13.10
CA GLN A 451 -4.20 11.50 -13.25
C GLN A 451 -4.57 10.24 -12.46
N HIS A 452 -3.78 9.18 -12.63
CA HIS A 452 -4.01 7.89 -12.02
C HIS A 452 -2.73 7.28 -11.45
N ALA A 453 -2.80 6.94 -10.17
CA ALA A 453 -1.78 6.17 -9.45
C ALA A 453 -2.46 5.13 -8.53
N GLY A 454 -3.41 4.36 -9.09
CA GLY A 454 -4.27 3.42 -8.39
C GLY A 454 -5.61 4.04 -7.94
N VAL A 455 -6.59 3.19 -7.68
CA VAL A 455 -7.92 3.58 -7.18
C VAL A 455 -8.10 3.07 -5.76
N VAL A 456 -8.50 3.99 -4.88
CA VAL A 456 -8.89 3.70 -3.49
C VAL A 456 -10.41 3.74 -3.39
N THR A 457 -11.03 2.70 -2.86
CA THR A 457 -12.45 2.70 -2.53
C THR A 457 -12.70 3.59 -1.30
N GLY A 458 -13.88 4.17 -1.20
CA GLY A 458 -14.24 5.11 -0.13
C GLY A 458 -13.84 6.57 -0.39
N LEU A 459 -12.90 6.88 -1.27
CA LEU A 459 -12.59 8.26 -1.63
C LEU A 459 -13.82 8.97 -2.23
N GLY A 460 -14.13 10.16 -1.73
CA GLY A 460 -15.34 10.89 -2.12
C GLY A 460 -16.65 10.20 -1.73
N GLY A 461 -16.57 9.14 -0.93
CA GLY A 461 -17.69 8.29 -0.54
C GLY A 461 -17.86 7.02 -1.37
N TYR A 462 -17.18 6.89 -2.54
CA TYR A 462 -17.36 5.76 -3.46
C TYR A 462 -16.04 5.14 -3.89
N ALA A 463 -15.33 5.77 -4.79
CA ALA A 463 -13.99 5.41 -5.24
C ALA A 463 -13.34 6.61 -5.93
N GLY A 464 -12.01 6.71 -5.84
CA GLY A 464 -11.29 7.81 -6.47
C GLY A 464 -9.84 7.45 -6.76
N HIS A 465 -9.25 8.19 -7.70
CA HIS A 465 -7.86 8.05 -8.08
C HIS A 465 -6.95 8.60 -6.99
N SER A 466 -5.96 7.82 -6.56
CA SER A 466 -4.96 8.29 -5.62
C SER A 466 -4.01 9.30 -6.27
N HIS A 467 -3.46 10.23 -5.49
CA HIS A 467 -2.46 11.22 -5.90
C HIS A 467 -2.88 12.14 -7.08
N LYS A 468 -4.17 12.18 -7.43
CA LYS A 468 -4.69 13.00 -8.54
C LYS A 468 -4.24 14.46 -8.42
N TYR A 469 -3.83 15.06 -9.54
CA TYR A 469 -3.29 16.43 -9.65
C TYR A 469 -1.97 16.69 -8.89
N LYS A 470 -1.31 15.68 -8.39
CA LYS A 470 0.04 15.83 -7.84
C LYS A 470 1.04 15.98 -8.98
N LYS A 471 2.08 16.77 -8.75
CA LYS A 471 3.16 16.94 -9.71
C LYS A 471 3.88 15.60 -9.92
N ALA A 472 4.21 15.29 -11.17
CA ALA A 472 5.00 14.12 -11.54
C ALA A 472 6.35 14.06 -10.81
N GLY A 473 6.89 12.86 -10.62
CA GLY A 473 8.21 12.62 -10.03
C GLY A 473 8.28 12.75 -8.50
N GLY A 474 7.14 12.96 -7.82
CA GLY A 474 7.07 12.93 -6.35
C GLY A 474 6.93 11.50 -5.82
N SER A 475 7.48 11.24 -4.62
CA SER A 475 7.36 9.93 -3.97
C SER A 475 5.94 9.57 -3.52
N GLY A 476 5.08 10.57 -3.33
CA GLY A 476 3.80 10.38 -2.67
C GLY A 476 3.93 10.11 -1.16
N TYR A 477 2.83 9.69 -0.54
CA TYR A 477 2.80 9.29 0.86
C TYR A 477 3.50 7.93 1.02
N LEU A 478 4.53 7.85 1.86
CA LEU A 478 5.31 6.62 2.10
C LEU A 478 5.74 5.91 0.80
N PHE A 479 6.23 6.67 -0.19
CA PHE A 479 6.64 6.19 -1.52
C PHE A 479 5.54 5.58 -2.40
N ARG A 480 4.26 5.70 -2.03
CA ARG A 480 3.15 5.03 -2.71
C ARG A 480 2.84 5.54 -4.13
N ALA A 481 3.42 6.67 -4.56
CA ALA A 481 3.36 7.11 -5.95
C ALA A 481 4.60 6.73 -6.78
N ALA A 482 5.55 5.99 -6.17
CA ALA A 482 6.85 5.69 -6.77
C ALA A 482 7.26 4.21 -6.67
N THR A 483 6.41 3.37 -6.14
CA THR A 483 6.64 1.92 -5.97
C THR A 483 5.44 1.14 -6.49
N VAL A 484 5.65 -0.12 -6.88
CA VAL A 484 4.53 -1.01 -7.20
C VAL A 484 3.64 -1.12 -5.96
N GLN A 485 2.33 -1.07 -6.16
CA GLN A 485 1.35 -1.03 -5.07
C GLN A 485 0.21 -2.02 -5.29
N ASP A 486 -0.18 -2.67 -4.21
CA ASP A 486 -1.48 -3.34 -4.14
C ASP A 486 -2.59 -2.30 -3.99
N PHE A 487 -3.65 -2.42 -4.79
CA PHE A 487 -4.82 -1.55 -4.76
C PHE A 487 -6.12 -2.34 -4.85
N SER A 488 -7.21 -1.73 -4.41
CA SER A 488 -8.54 -2.32 -4.55
C SER A 488 -9.05 -2.26 -5.99
N ALA A 489 -8.60 -1.27 -6.78
CA ALA A 489 -8.93 -1.16 -8.19
C ALA A 489 -7.90 -0.30 -8.95
N VAL A 490 -7.96 -0.38 -10.28
CA VAL A 490 -7.25 0.49 -11.23
C VAL A 490 -8.21 0.89 -12.35
N THR A 491 -7.89 1.99 -13.07
CA THR A 491 -8.80 2.52 -14.10
C THR A 491 -8.79 1.72 -15.40
N GLY A 492 -9.96 1.54 -15.99
CA GLY A 492 -10.13 0.95 -17.32
C GLY A 492 -9.54 1.77 -18.47
N ALA A 493 -9.02 2.98 -18.22
CA ALA A 493 -8.32 3.75 -19.23
C ALA A 493 -6.99 3.10 -19.67
N CYS A 494 -6.34 2.32 -18.78
CA CYS A 494 -5.23 1.41 -19.10
C CYS A 494 -5.17 0.29 -18.03
N LEU A 495 -5.79 -0.85 -18.32
CA LEU A 495 -5.92 -1.99 -17.40
C LEU A 495 -5.58 -3.28 -18.12
N LEU A 496 -4.47 -3.91 -17.71
CA LEU A 496 -4.11 -5.26 -18.14
C LEU A 496 -4.77 -6.29 -17.22
N VAL A 497 -5.34 -7.36 -17.79
CA VAL A 497 -5.94 -8.47 -17.05
C VAL A 497 -5.66 -9.80 -17.74
N ARG A 498 -5.49 -10.89 -16.98
CA ARG A 498 -5.46 -12.24 -17.53
C ARG A 498 -6.80 -12.57 -18.18
N ALA A 499 -6.78 -13.07 -19.41
CA ALA A 499 -8.03 -13.43 -20.14
C ALA A 499 -8.83 -14.51 -19.41
N SER A 500 -8.16 -15.46 -18.76
CA SER A 500 -8.81 -16.51 -17.95
C SER A 500 -9.59 -15.94 -16.76
N VAL A 501 -9.04 -14.91 -16.09
CA VAL A 501 -9.71 -14.23 -14.97
C VAL A 501 -10.87 -13.37 -15.45
N TRP A 502 -10.70 -12.68 -16.60
CA TRP A 502 -11.80 -11.97 -17.25
C TRP A 502 -12.99 -12.89 -17.51
N ASP A 503 -12.72 -14.07 -18.10
CA ASP A 503 -13.76 -15.05 -18.44
C ASP A 503 -14.39 -15.66 -17.18
N GLU A 504 -13.59 -15.94 -16.12
CA GLU A 504 -14.08 -16.46 -14.83
C GLU A 504 -15.09 -15.52 -14.17
N VAL A 505 -14.79 -14.21 -14.15
CA VAL A 505 -15.71 -13.21 -13.56
C VAL A 505 -16.75 -12.71 -14.56
N LYS A 506 -16.80 -13.28 -15.80
CA LYS A 506 -17.74 -12.97 -16.87
C LYS A 506 -17.65 -11.54 -17.41
N GLY A 507 -16.43 -10.99 -17.45
CA GLY A 507 -16.18 -9.65 -17.96
C GLY A 507 -16.74 -8.53 -17.10
N LEU A 508 -16.98 -7.39 -17.72
CA LEU A 508 -17.56 -6.19 -17.09
C LEU A 508 -19.07 -6.35 -16.89
N ASP A 509 -19.63 -5.84 -15.79
CA ASP A 509 -21.08 -5.77 -15.59
C ASP A 509 -21.66 -4.62 -16.44
N GLU A 510 -22.45 -4.98 -17.45
CA GLU A 510 -23.04 -4.05 -18.42
C GLU A 510 -24.04 -3.06 -17.80
N LYS A 511 -24.43 -3.26 -16.56
CA LYS A 511 -25.25 -2.31 -15.80
C LYS A 511 -24.44 -1.12 -15.28
N PHE A 512 -23.10 -1.20 -15.30
CA PHE A 512 -22.19 -0.06 -15.16
C PHE A 512 -21.78 0.40 -16.55
N ALA A 513 -22.58 1.24 -17.15
CA ALA A 513 -22.40 1.63 -18.55
C ALA A 513 -21.22 2.60 -18.77
N VAL A 514 -20.90 3.43 -17.77
CA VAL A 514 -19.91 4.51 -17.90
C VAL A 514 -19.02 4.64 -16.68
N ALA A 515 -19.57 4.77 -15.48
CA ALA A 515 -18.79 4.98 -14.25
C ALA A 515 -18.70 3.68 -13.43
N PHE A 516 -17.60 3.54 -12.68
CA PHE A 516 -17.37 2.43 -11.76
C PHE A 516 -17.35 1.02 -12.36
N ASN A 517 -17.38 0.88 -13.69
CA ASN A 517 -17.28 -0.42 -14.35
C ASN A 517 -15.94 -1.13 -14.06
N ASP A 518 -14.85 -0.38 -14.08
CA ASP A 518 -13.52 -0.82 -13.73
C ASP A 518 -13.39 -1.13 -12.23
N VAL A 519 -13.99 -0.31 -11.37
CA VAL A 519 -14.00 -0.53 -9.92
C VAL A 519 -14.77 -1.81 -9.58
N ASP A 520 -16.01 -1.96 -10.10
CA ASP A 520 -16.80 -3.19 -9.93
C ASP A 520 -16.05 -4.44 -10.41
N PHE A 521 -15.45 -4.34 -11.60
CA PHE A 521 -14.68 -5.44 -12.17
C PHE A 521 -13.50 -5.84 -11.28
N CYS A 522 -12.69 -4.88 -10.84
CA CYS A 522 -11.58 -5.13 -9.94
C CYS A 522 -12.05 -5.74 -8.60
N LEU A 523 -13.13 -5.22 -8.02
CA LEU A 523 -13.66 -5.78 -6.77
C LEU A 523 -14.12 -7.23 -6.92
N ARG A 524 -14.83 -7.57 -8.02
CA ARG A 524 -15.22 -8.97 -8.30
C ARG A 524 -14.00 -9.88 -8.51
N VAL A 525 -12.93 -9.39 -9.10
CA VAL A 525 -11.67 -10.13 -9.26
C VAL A 525 -10.99 -10.31 -7.89
N ARG A 526 -10.95 -9.26 -7.06
CA ARG A 526 -10.42 -9.33 -5.68
C ARG A 526 -11.21 -10.32 -4.81
N ASP A 527 -12.55 -10.35 -4.93
CA ASP A 527 -13.40 -11.26 -4.18
C ASP A 527 -13.19 -12.75 -4.55
N LYS A 528 -12.54 -13.02 -5.69
CA LYS A 528 -12.02 -14.34 -6.05
C LYS A 528 -10.65 -14.67 -5.45
N GLY A 529 -10.08 -13.77 -4.69
CA GLY A 529 -8.76 -13.93 -4.07
C GLY A 529 -7.59 -13.50 -4.95
N TYR A 530 -7.84 -12.84 -6.09
CA TYR A 530 -6.78 -12.32 -6.94
C TYR A 530 -6.31 -10.95 -6.50
N ARG A 531 -5.02 -10.66 -6.74
CA ARG A 531 -4.44 -9.34 -6.50
C ARG A 531 -4.61 -8.41 -7.70
N ILE A 532 -4.77 -7.14 -7.38
CA ILE A 532 -4.77 -6.02 -8.31
C ILE A 532 -3.60 -5.13 -7.93
N VAL A 533 -2.71 -4.86 -8.87
CA VAL A 533 -1.56 -4.00 -8.65
C VAL A 533 -1.55 -2.80 -9.59
N TRP A 534 -0.84 -1.78 -9.20
CA TRP A 534 -0.52 -0.62 -10.01
C TRP A 534 1.00 -0.46 -10.07
N THR A 535 1.54 -0.10 -11.24
CA THR A 535 2.97 0.12 -11.43
C THR A 535 3.29 1.55 -11.89
N PRO A 536 4.30 2.22 -11.30
CA PRO A 536 4.77 3.53 -11.77
C PRO A 536 5.65 3.44 -13.03
N TYR A 537 5.99 2.24 -13.47
CA TYR A 537 6.95 2.01 -14.56
C TYR A 537 6.29 1.92 -15.94
N ALA A 538 5.00 1.62 -16.02
CA ALA A 538 4.20 1.75 -17.24
C ALA A 538 3.56 3.13 -17.27
N GLN A 539 3.98 4.01 -18.18
CA GLN A 539 3.59 5.43 -18.17
C GLN A 539 2.91 5.84 -19.47
N LEU A 540 1.75 6.47 -19.35
CA LEU A 540 0.98 6.97 -20.49
C LEU A 540 0.42 8.37 -20.18
N THR A 541 0.19 9.18 -21.21
CA THR A 541 -0.60 10.43 -21.11
C THR A 541 -2.03 10.13 -21.50
N HIS A 542 -3.01 10.56 -20.71
CA HIS A 542 -4.43 10.40 -20.99
C HIS A 542 -5.09 11.77 -21.14
N TYR A 543 -5.63 12.04 -22.32
CA TYR A 543 -6.20 13.33 -22.71
C TYR A 543 -7.66 13.50 -22.28
N GLU A 544 -8.06 12.90 -21.18
CA GLU A 544 -9.40 12.83 -20.60
C GLU A 544 -10.30 14.05 -20.92
N SER A 545 -11.59 13.78 -21.14
CA SER A 545 -12.67 14.77 -21.25
C SER A 545 -12.82 15.51 -22.58
N LYS A 546 -12.10 15.17 -23.63
CA LYS A 546 -12.34 15.76 -24.96
C LYS A 546 -13.70 15.36 -25.54
N SER A 547 -14.12 14.10 -25.29
CA SER A 547 -15.33 13.52 -25.89
C SER A 547 -16.59 13.60 -25.04
N ARG A 548 -16.50 13.70 -23.71
CA ARG A 548 -17.67 13.56 -22.80
C ARG A 548 -18.16 14.87 -22.17
N GLY A 549 -17.26 15.85 -21.92
CA GLY A 549 -17.58 16.97 -21.01
C GLY A 549 -17.89 16.48 -19.59
N GLY A 550 -17.93 17.38 -18.58
CA GLY A 550 -18.25 17.00 -17.20
C GLY A 550 -19.68 16.48 -17.06
N ASP A 551 -19.86 15.32 -16.42
CA ASP A 551 -21.16 14.69 -16.19
C ASP A 551 -22.10 15.54 -15.31
N GLU A 552 -21.56 16.42 -14.48
CA GLU A 552 -22.34 17.24 -13.53
C GLU A 552 -23.21 18.33 -14.16
N LYS A 553 -22.94 18.71 -15.40
CA LYS A 553 -23.67 19.82 -16.08
C LYS A 553 -24.92 19.36 -16.83
N ASP A 554 -25.06 18.05 -17.05
CA ASP A 554 -26.18 17.45 -17.75
C ASP A 554 -27.02 16.63 -16.77
N PRO A 555 -28.30 16.98 -16.54
CA PRO A 555 -29.15 16.28 -15.59
C PRO A 555 -29.32 14.77 -15.86
N VAL A 556 -29.28 14.35 -17.12
CA VAL A 556 -29.41 12.93 -17.51
C VAL A 556 -28.13 12.19 -17.14
N LYS A 557 -26.96 12.77 -17.43
CA LYS A 557 -25.67 12.18 -17.07
C LYS A 557 -25.49 12.15 -15.55
N ALA A 558 -25.88 13.19 -14.83
CA ALA A 558 -25.84 13.24 -13.36
C ALA A 558 -26.75 12.17 -12.73
N ALA A 559 -27.95 11.98 -13.25
CA ALA A 559 -28.88 10.93 -12.77
C ALA A 559 -28.32 9.52 -13.00
N ARG A 560 -27.73 9.26 -14.20
CA ARG A 560 -27.05 7.99 -14.49
C ARG A 560 -25.88 7.76 -13.51
N PHE A 561 -25.01 8.75 -13.34
CA PHE A 561 -23.87 8.66 -12.42
C PHE A 561 -24.32 8.32 -10.99
N ALA A 562 -25.36 8.99 -10.48
CA ALA A 562 -25.94 8.69 -9.18
C ALA A 562 -26.51 7.26 -9.08
N ALA A 563 -27.12 6.75 -10.16
CA ALA A 563 -27.63 5.39 -10.21
C ALA A 563 -26.49 4.35 -10.20
N GLU A 564 -25.39 4.61 -10.94
CA GLU A 564 -24.21 3.74 -10.94
C GLU A 564 -23.48 3.78 -9.58
N GLN A 565 -23.44 4.93 -8.91
CA GLN A 565 -22.95 5.03 -7.53
C GLN A 565 -23.78 4.18 -6.56
N GLN A 566 -25.11 4.30 -6.62
CA GLN A 566 -25.99 3.49 -5.75
C GLN A 566 -25.82 2.01 -6.03
N ARG A 567 -25.72 1.63 -7.33
CA ARG A 567 -25.48 0.25 -7.71
C ARG A 567 -24.18 -0.31 -7.14
N LEU A 568 -23.10 0.47 -7.09
CA LEU A 568 -21.83 0.04 -6.49
C LEU A 568 -22.03 -0.37 -5.02
N TYR A 569 -22.82 0.40 -4.26
CA TYR A 569 -23.18 0.05 -2.88
C TYR A 569 -24.09 -1.18 -2.79
N ASP A 570 -25.04 -1.30 -3.72
CA ASP A 570 -25.99 -2.43 -3.74
C ASP A 570 -25.31 -3.76 -4.03
N VAL A 571 -24.27 -3.74 -4.89
CA VAL A 571 -23.52 -4.94 -5.30
C VAL A 571 -22.45 -5.33 -4.27
N HIS A 572 -21.68 -4.37 -3.79
CA HIS A 572 -20.48 -4.65 -2.98
C HIS A 572 -20.65 -4.34 -1.48
N GLY A 573 -21.77 -3.74 -1.08
CA GLY A 573 -21.96 -3.28 0.29
C GLY A 573 -21.28 -1.93 0.55
N LYS A 574 -22.04 -1.00 1.14
CA LYS A 574 -21.51 0.34 1.44
C LYS A 574 -20.37 0.30 2.45
N ALA A 575 -20.44 -0.59 3.44
CA ALA A 575 -19.41 -0.72 4.47
C ALA A 575 -18.07 -1.16 3.85
N ASP A 576 -18.12 -2.14 2.93
CA ASP A 576 -16.93 -2.70 2.29
C ASP A 576 -16.30 -1.70 1.31
N ILE A 577 -17.13 -0.91 0.60
CA ILE A 577 -16.63 0.20 -0.25
C ILE A 577 -15.93 1.28 0.58
N LEU A 578 -16.39 1.57 1.78
CA LEU A 578 -15.81 2.60 2.65
C LEU A 578 -14.61 2.10 3.46
N ASP A 579 -14.28 0.81 3.38
CA ASP A 579 -13.24 0.15 4.16
C ASP A 579 -12.20 -0.53 3.26
N ASP A 580 -11.46 0.28 2.48
CA ASP A 580 -10.41 -0.20 1.60
C ASP A 580 -9.24 -0.80 2.38
N PRO A 581 -8.84 -2.07 2.15
CA PRO A 581 -7.74 -2.71 2.87
C PRO A 581 -6.39 -2.02 2.65
N TYR A 582 -6.21 -1.39 1.51
CA TYR A 582 -4.96 -0.71 1.18
C TYR A 582 -4.98 0.78 1.55
N TYR A 583 -6.03 1.24 2.27
CA TYR A 583 -6.18 2.61 2.72
C TYR A 583 -6.49 2.66 4.22
N ASN A 584 -5.54 3.18 5.01
CA ASN A 584 -5.66 3.20 6.46
C ASN A 584 -6.85 4.05 6.94
N PRO A 585 -7.65 3.61 7.91
CA PRO A 585 -8.81 4.35 8.43
C PRO A 585 -8.47 5.68 9.11
N SER A 586 -7.18 5.93 9.40
CA SER A 586 -6.70 7.22 9.92
C SER A 586 -6.41 8.24 8.81
N LEU A 587 -6.55 7.86 7.54
CA LEU A 587 -6.44 8.76 6.38
C LEU A 587 -7.82 9.31 5.99
N THR A 588 -7.84 10.49 5.34
CA THR A 588 -9.11 11.13 4.95
C THR A 588 -9.63 10.61 3.61
N HIS A 589 -10.91 10.33 3.53
CA HIS A 589 -11.60 10.04 2.26
C HIS A 589 -12.02 11.32 1.48
N ASP A 590 -11.74 12.51 2.02
CA ASP A 590 -12.09 13.78 1.36
C ASP A 590 -11.02 14.25 0.36
N ARG A 591 -9.87 13.57 0.26
CA ARG A 591 -8.72 13.97 -0.56
C ARG A 591 -7.95 12.75 -1.06
N GLU A 592 -7.36 12.91 -2.22
CA GLU A 592 -6.64 11.86 -2.96
C GLU A 592 -5.15 11.74 -2.57
N ASP A 593 -4.68 12.48 -1.55
CA ASP A 593 -3.27 12.68 -1.25
C ASP A 593 -2.78 11.94 0.00
N PHE A 594 -3.54 10.99 0.51
CA PHE A 594 -3.25 10.27 1.75
C PHE A 594 -3.05 11.20 2.97
N SER A 595 -3.70 12.35 2.95
CA SER A 595 -3.69 13.24 4.12
C SER A 595 -4.37 12.57 5.31
N GLU A 596 -3.87 12.88 6.50
CA GLU A 596 -4.46 12.45 7.75
C GLU A 596 -5.93 12.88 7.88
N SER A 597 -6.76 12.00 8.40
CA SER A 597 -8.15 12.30 8.72
C SER A 597 -8.25 13.39 9.80
N GLY A 598 -9.20 14.30 9.64
CA GLY A 598 -9.55 15.21 10.74
C GLY A 598 -10.29 14.53 11.89
N ASP A 599 -10.75 13.30 11.68
CA ASP A 599 -11.44 12.47 12.65
C ASP A 599 -10.62 11.21 12.98
N LEU A 600 -9.90 11.25 14.08
CA LEU A 600 -9.10 10.15 14.61
C LEU A 600 -9.79 9.52 15.83
N ARG A 601 -11.11 9.36 15.82
CA ARG A 601 -11.87 8.76 16.95
C ARG A 601 -11.42 7.33 17.24
N ASN A 602 -11.15 6.52 16.21
CA ASN A 602 -10.61 5.18 16.35
C ASN A 602 -9.35 5.12 17.24
N LEU A 603 -8.41 6.06 17.04
CA LEU A 603 -7.21 6.16 17.86
C LEU A 603 -7.54 6.67 19.28
N LYS A 604 -8.39 7.69 19.41
CA LYS A 604 -8.76 8.29 20.70
C LYS A 604 -9.56 7.36 21.61
N GLU A 605 -10.40 6.51 21.05
CA GLU A 605 -11.18 5.51 21.75
C GLU A 605 -10.35 4.28 22.13
N GLY A 606 -9.16 4.12 21.53
CA GLY A 606 -8.28 2.97 21.77
C GLY A 606 -8.95 1.63 21.43
N LYS A 607 -9.92 1.66 20.51
CA LYS A 607 -10.62 0.46 20.08
C LYS A 607 -9.69 -0.41 19.26
N VAL A 608 -9.42 -1.60 19.74
CA VAL A 608 -8.63 -2.59 19.00
C VAL A 608 -9.51 -3.18 17.90
N THR A 609 -9.06 -3.06 16.66
CA THR A 609 -9.67 -3.68 15.47
C THR A 609 -8.53 -4.18 14.61
N VAL A 610 -8.30 -5.48 14.61
CA VAL A 610 -7.23 -6.12 13.85
C VAL A 610 -7.80 -6.81 12.61
N ARG A 611 -7.04 -6.79 11.52
CA ARG A 611 -7.40 -7.39 10.23
C ARG A 611 -6.28 -8.31 9.76
N TRP A 612 -6.63 -9.56 9.49
CA TRP A 612 -5.74 -10.49 8.81
C TRP A 612 -5.90 -10.35 7.29
N ARG A 613 -4.77 -10.41 6.59
CA ARG A 613 -4.75 -10.53 5.13
C ARG A 613 -3.69 -11.57 4.71
N ASN A 614 -4.04 -12.37 3.73
CA ASN A 614 -3.13 -13.28 3.03
C ASN A 614 -2.55 -12.63 1.76
N ALA A 615 -1.49 -13.25 1.24
CA ALA A 615 -0.81 -12.84 0.02
C ALA A 615 -1.69 -13.05 -1.22
#